data_a59543b8313c663450de30e1d3fdd554
#
_entry.id   a59543b8313c663450de30e1d3fdd554
#
_cell.length_a   1.000
_cell.length_b   1.000
_cell.length_c   1.000
_cell.angle_alpha   90.00
_cell.angle_beta   90.00
_cell.angle_gamma   90.00
#
_symmetry.space_group_name_H-M   'P 1'
#
loop_
_entity.id
_entity.type
_entity.pdbx_description
1 polymer ?
#
loop_
_entity_poly.entity_id
_entity_poly.type
_entity_poly.pdbx_seq_one_letter_code
_entity_poly.pdbx_strand_id
1 'polypeptide(L)'
;MNHSQIENILKKIATVKIAVYGDFCLDSYWIMDSSASEVSVETGLMTETVRKQYYSPGGAANVVANVAALKPDSIHVIGTVGDDMHGRELTAQLKQAGANTSSLFIQKENFDTYTYLKRHLEGTEEPRVDFGSYNIRSAETDTLLLKAIESALQQCDALIFNQQVTGSISNHSFIEAANSIFAKYPDKIVILDSRHFNSHIENTYLKANDREIATLAGQEFDNSTSLADLKKWGREIFITKQKPVIVTCGEKGILSFDEQGNYHVPGLQLSGKLDTVGAGDTVISAAALCLAAGIPVQDAAIFANFAAAVTVQKRFTTGTANGSEITAVASDPDFIFNPDLAVNERNAVFIHNTAFELCDPLVLERMGHIKHAVFDHDGTISTLRQGWESIMEPVMMKSILGTHYETVEQKVYLAVQHTVKDFIQKTTGIQTIYQMEGLVALVREFGFVPEDQILNKFQYKEKYNDALMEMVGKRIQRFTSGELSQEDFTLKGAVRFLEVLKERGVRMYLASGTDVDDVQHEARILGYAHLFDGGIYGALREYTKFSKKMVIENIIHENELHGSELAVFGDGPDEVREGNRAGGISIGITSNEEQRFGHNPDKRPRLVKAGAQILIPDFSQYQKLIALLFNANN
;
A
#
# COMPACT_ATOMS: atom_id res chain seq x y z
N MET A 1 7.68 2.42 -14.05
CA MET A 1 6.72 2.90 -15.10
C MET A 1 6.50 4.38 -14.86
N ASN A 2 6.62 5.23 -15.87
CA ASN A 2 6.47 6.67 -15.73
C ASN A 2 5.09 7.16 -16.26
N HIS A 3 4.79 8.44 -16.08
CA HIS A 3 3.52 9.07 -16.50
C HIS A 3 3.17 8.81 -17.97
N SER A 4 4.13 9.01 -18.90
CA SER A 4 3.92 8.80 -20.33
C SER A 4 3.62 7.34 -20.69
N GLN A 5 4.23 6.39 -19.99
CA GLN A 5 3.96 4.96 -20.16
C GLN A 5 2.53 4.61 -19.71
N ILE A 6 2.08 5.14 -18.56
CA ILE A 6 0.70 4.96 -18.08
C ILE A 6 -0.31 5.53 -19.08
N GLU A 7 -0.10 6.76 -19.56
CA GLU A 7 -0.98 7.35 -20.57
C GLU A 7 -1.06 6.52 -21.86
N ASN A 8 0.07 5.97 -22.31
CA ASN A 8 0.09 5.11 -23.49
C ASN A 8 -0.70 3.81 -23.25
N ILE A 9 -0.58 3.21 -22.06
CA ILE A 9 -1.36 2.03 -21.68
C ILE A 9 -2.87 2.36 -21.70
N LEU A 10 -3.27 3.46 -21.07
CA LEU A 10 -4.67 3.89 -21.03
C LEU A 10 -5.24 4.16 -22.43
N LYS A 11 -4.46 4.74 -23.34
CA LYS A 11 -4.86 4.93 -24.75
C LYS A 11 -5.09 3.60 -25.48
N LYS A 12 -4.25 2.59 -25.23
CA LYS A 12 -4.42 1.25 -25.80
C LYS A 12 -5.62 0.53 -25.18
N ILE A 13 -5.82 0.62 -23.86
CA ILE A 13 -6.99 0.06 -23.17
C ILE A 13 -8.29 0.59 -23.76
N ALA A 14 -8.36 1.85 -24.16
CA ALA A 14 -9.55 2.46 -24.75
C ALA A 14 -10.01 1.81 -26.07
N THR A 15 -9.19 0.96 -26.70
CA THR A 15 -9.55 0.22 -27.91
C THR A 15 -9.92 -1.24 -27.66
N VAL A 16 -9.82 -1.71 -26.41
CA VAL A 16 -10.01 -3.11 -26.03
C VAL A 16 -11.49 -3.46 -25.93
N LYS A 17 -11.87 -4.60 -26.51
CA LYS A 17 -13.16 -5.27 -26.32
C LYS A 17 -12.99 -6.43 -25.37
N ILE A 18 -13.67 -6.41 -24.24
CA ILE A 18 -13.49 -7.40 -23.19
C ILE A 18 -14.80 -8.06 -22.80
N ALA A 19 -14.75 -9.37 -22.53
CA ALA A 19 -15.86 -10.11 -21.94
C ALA A 19 -15.54 -10.52 -20.51
N VAL A 20 -16.55 -10.55 -19.65
CA VAL A 20 -16.48 -11.04 -18.27
C VAL A 20 -17.53 -12.13 -18.10
N TYR A 21 -17.06 -13.36 -17.91
CA TYR A 21 -17.87 -14.49 -17.47
C TYR A 21 -17.65 -14.70 -15.97
N GLY A 22 -18.74 -14.92 -15.22
CA GLY A 22 -18.54 -15.30 -13.81
C GLY A 22 -19.79 -15.28 -12.95
N ASP A 23 -19.51 -15.32 -11.64
CA ASP A 23 -20.51 -15.29 -10.58
C ASP A 23 -20.87 -13.83 -10.28
N PHE A 24 -21.97 -13.39 -10.87
CA PHE A 24 -22.48 -12.04 -10.68
C PHE A 24 -23.20 -11.92 -9.35
N CYS A 25 -22.57 -11.21 -8.39
CA CYS A 25 -23.08 -11.03 -7.04
C CYS A 25 -23.49 -9.58 -6.80
N LEU A 26 -24.41 -9.39 -5.85
CA LEU A 26 -24.78 -8.09 -5.31
C LEU A 26 -24.40 -8.02 -3.83
N ASP A 27 -23.59 -7.03 -3.45
CA ASP A 27 -23.38 -6.69 -2.05
C ASP A 27 -24.49 -5.73 -1.59
N SER A 28 -25.28 -6.13 -0.61
CA SER A 28 -26.36 -5.34 -0.04
C SER A 28 -25.96 -4.89 1.37
N TYR A 29 -26.01 -3.58 1.62
CA TYR A 29 -25.67 -3.00 2.92
C TYR A 29 -26.89 -2.41 3.59
N TRP A 30 -27.20 -2.89 4.80
CA TRP A 30 -28.26 -2.36 5.65
C TRP A 30 -27.64 -1.69 6.87
N ILE A 31 -27.84 -0.38 6.96
CA ILE A 31 -27.48 0.38 8.15
C ILE A 31 -28.70 0.34 9.08
N MET A 32 -28.56 -0.43 10.15
CA MET A 32 -29.59 -0.66 11.13
C MET A 32 -29.63 0.47 12.15
N ASP A 33 -30.83 0.76 12.67
CA ASP A 33 -31.04 1.75 13.73
C ASP A 33 -32.17 1.28 14.65
N SER A 34 -31.82 0.89 15.86
CA SER A 34 -32.76 0.38 16.84
C SER A 34 -33.71 1.45 17.45
N SER A 35 -33.46 2.74 17.19
CA SER A 35 -34.25 3.83 17.74
C SER A 35 -35.74 3.83 17.30
N ALA A 36 -36.01 3.19 16.14
CA ALA A 36 -37.37 3.02 15.60
C ALA A 36 -37.91 1.59 15.76
N SER A 37 -37.21 0.71 16.47
CA SER A 37 -37.61 -0.68 16.70
C SER A 37 -38.79 -0.74 17.66
N GLU A 38 -39.77 -1.60 17.36
CA GLU A 38 -40.95 -1.84 18.16
C GLU A 38 -41.22 -3.34 18.30
N VAL A 39 -42.05 -3.72 19.25
CA VAL A 39 -42.48 -5.12 19.39
C VAL A 39 -43.55 -5.42 18.36
N SER A 40 -43.30 -6.39 17.47
CA SER A 40 -44.27 -6.87 16.50
C SER A 40 -45.51 -7.41 17.22
N VAL A 41 -46.67 -6.88 16.87
CA VAL A 41 -47.96 -7.32 17.43
C VAL A 41 -48.27 -8.79 17.10
N GLU A 42 -47.78 -9.27 15.96
CA GLU A 42 -48.06 -10.62 15.46
C GLU A 42 -47.15 -11.68 16.11
N THR A 43 -45.87 -11.34 16.31
CA THR A 43 -44.84 -12.32 16.74
C THR A 43 -44.39 -12.12 18.18
N GLY A 44 -44.60 -10.93 18.76
CA GLY A 44 -44.08 -10.55 20.09
C GLY A 44 -42.55 -10.32 20.10
N LEU A 45 -41.88 -10.35 18.94
CA LEU A 45 -40.44 -10.12 18.82
C LEU A 45 -40.14 -8.64 18.48
N MET A 46 -39.00 -8.15 18.92
CA MET A 46 -38.50 -6.83 18.50
C MET A 46 -38.27 -6.81 17.00
N THR A 47 -38.71 -5.74 16.35
CA THR A 47 -38.38 -5.50 14.94
C THR A 47 -36.98 -4.94 14.79
N GLU A 48 -36.29 -5.33 13.72
CA GLU A 48 -35.03 -4.72 13.31
C GLU A 48 -35.31 -3.70 12.22
N THR A 49 -34.99 -2.43 12.44
CA THR A 49 -35.27 -1.34 11.51
C THR A 49 -34.07 -0.90 10.73
N VAL A 50 -34.26 -0.68 9.43
CA VAL A 50 -33.20 -0.25 8.50
C VAL A 50 -33.33 1.26 8.26
N ARG A 51 -32.31 2.04 8.64
CA ARG A 51 -32.27 3.48 8.41
C ARG A 51 -31.89 3.81 6.96
N LYS A 52 -30.96 3.03 6.40
CA LYS A 52 -30.45 3.24 5.05
C LYS A 52 -30.05 1.90 4.44
N GLN A 53 -30.36 1.73 3.16
CA GLN A 53 -29.86 0.61 2.37
C GLN A 53 -29.14 1.12 1.12
N TYR A 54 -28.12 0.40 0.68
CA TYR A 54 -27.46 0.63 -0.59
C TYR A 54 -26.86 -0.67 -1.12
N TYR A 55 -26.58 -0.68 -2.41
CA TYR A 55 -26.09 -1.86 -3.13
C TYR A 55 -24.78 -1.54 -3.81
N SER A 56 -23.92 -2.54 -3.91
CA SER A 56 -22.65 -2.47 -4.61
C SER A 56 -22.43 -3.74 -5.44
N PRO A 57 -21.80 -3.64 -6.63
CA PRO A 57 -21.41 -4.82 -7.38
C PRO A 57 -20.47 -5.72 -6.57
N GLY A 58 -20.68 -7.04 -6.61
CA GLY A 58 -19.84 -8.05 -5.97
C GLY A 58 -19.43 -9.15 -6.96
N GLY A 59 -18.38 -9.91 -6.65
CA GLY A 59 -17.87 -10.95 -7.52
C GLY A 59 -17.57 -10.46 -8.94
N ALA A 60 -18.04 -11.16 -9.95
CA ALA A 60 -17.85 -10.78 -11.36
C ALA A 60 -18.42 -9.39 -11.70
N ALA A 61 -19.45 -8.92 -10.99
CA ALA A 61 -19.96 -7.56 -11.19
C ALA A 61 -18.98 -6.49 -10.69
N ASN A 62 -18.22 -6.76 -9.64
CA ASN A 62 -17.15 -5.87 -9.19
C ASN A 62 -15.99 -5.84 -10.22
N VAL A 63 -15.68 -6.98 -10.85
CA VAL A 63 -14.73 -7.03 -11.96
C VAL A 63 -15.21 -6.12 -13.11
N VAL A 64 -16.50 -6.20 -13.49
CA VAL A 64 -17.07 -5.31 -14.53
C VAL A 64 -16.97 -3.83 -14.13
N ALA A 65 -17.26 -3.49 -12.88
CA ALA A 65 -17.13 -2.11 -12.39
C ALA A 65 -15.68 -1.58 -12.48
N ASN A 66 -14.70 -2.41 -12.13
CA ASN A 66 -13.28 -2.08 -12.26
C ASN A 66 -12.84 -1.96 -13.72
N VAL A 67 -13.28 -2.84 -14.60
CA VAL A 67 -13.06 -2.74 -16.05
C VAL A 67 -13.66 -1.45 -16.61
N ALA A 68 -14.90 -1.12 -16.24
CA ALA A 68 -15.59 0.08 -16.70
C ALA A 68 -14.90 1.38 -16.26
N ALA A 69 -14.30 1.40 -15.07
CA ALA A 69 -13.54 2.55 -14.57
C ALA A 69 -12.31 2.89 -15.45
N LEU A 70 -11.76 1.91 -16.17
CA LEU A 70 -10.64 2.06 -17.10
C LEU A 70 -11.07 2.37 -18.55
N LYS A 71 -12.38 2.40 -18.82
CA LYS A 71 -13.00 2.86 -20.08
C LYS A 71 -12.50 2.12 -21.34
N PRO A 72 -12.60 0.80 -21.43
CA PRO A 72 -12.37 0.07 -22.67
C PRO A 72 -13.43 0.41 -23.75
N ASP A 73 -13.23 -0.05 -25.00
CA ASP A 73 -14.17 0.16 -26.09
C ASP A 73 -15.54 -0.48 -25.81
N SER A 74 -15.54 -1.73 -25.32
CA SER A 74 -16.78 -2.42 -24.96
C SER A 74 -16.58 -3.49 -23.89
N ILE A 75 -17.64 -3.72 -23.11
CA ILE A 75 -17.68 -4.71 -22.03
C ILE A 75 -18.88 -5.63 -22.27
N HIS A 76 -18.64 -6.93 -22.38
CA HIS A 76 -19.67 -7.95 -22.55
C HIS A 76 -19.80 -8.80 -21.29
N VAL A 77 -21.00 -8.87 -20.73
CA VAL A 77 -21.28 -9.62 -19.50
C VAL A 77 -21.88 -10.97 -19.85
N ILE A 78 -21.32 -12.05 -19.29
CA ILE A 78 -21.80 -13.42 -19.48
C ILE A 78 -22.01 -14.05 -18.10
N GLY A 79 -23.24 -14.36 -17.74
CA GLY A 79 -23.55 -14.90 -16.43
C GLY A 79 -25.02 -15.23 -16.24
N THR A 80 -25.39 -15.52 -14.99
CA THR A 80 -26.76 -15.88 -14.61
C THR A 80 -27.22 -15.09 -13.40
N VAL A 81 -28.47 -14.64 -13.42
CA VAL A 81 -29.17 -14.01 -12.29
C VAL A 81 -30.52 -14.67 -12.10
N GLY A 82 -31.10 -14.53 -10.91
CA GLY A 82 -32.48 -14.93 -10.62
C GLY A 82 -33.50 -13.95 -11.18
N ASP A 83 -34.77 -14.40 -11.27
CA ASP A 83 -35.91 -13.52 -11.57
C ASP A 83 -36.41 -12.83 -10.26
N ASP A 84 -35.52 -12.10 -9.61
CA ASP A 84 -35.73 -11.47 -8.31
C ASP A 84 -35.37 -9.98 -8.32
N MET A 85 -35.58 -9.29 -7.20
CA MET A 85 -35.29 -7.86 -7.07
C MET A 85 -33.79 -7.57 -7.14
N HIS A 86 -32.95 -8.47 -6.62
CA HIS A 86 -31.49 -8.31 -6.61
C HIS A 86 -30.92 -8.46 -8.03
N GLY A 87 -31.45 -9.40 -8.82
CA GLY A 87 -31.08 -9.57 -10.24
C GLY A 87 -31.44 -8.36 -11.10
N ARG A 88 -32.60 -7.75 -10.83
CA ARG A 88 -32.99 -6.51 -11.52
C ARG A 88 -32.10 -5.35 -11.15
N GLU A 89 -31.78 -5.16 -9.86
CA GLU A 89 -30.86 -4.12 -9.38
C GLU A 89 -29.47 -4.31 -9.96
N LEU A 90 -28.90 -5.51 -9.85
CA LEU A 90 -27.58 -5.83 -10.40
C LEU A 90 -27.49 -5.58 -11.91
N THR A 91 -28.53 -6.00 -12.66
CA THR A 91 -28.58 -5.75 -14.11
C THR A 91 -28.65 -4.26 -14.43
N ALA A 92 -29.35 -3.47 -13.62
CA ALA A 92 -29.40 -2.01 -13.78
C ALA A 92 -28.04 -1.37 -13.53
N GLN A 93 -27.32 -1.77 -12.49
CA GLN A 93 -25.97 -1.26 -12.19
C GLN A 93 -24.97 -1.62 -13.30
N LEU A 94 -25.00 -2.86 -13.83
CA LEU A 94 -24.15 -3.26 -14.95
C LEU A 94 -24.40 -2.44 -16.22
N LYS A 95 -25.67 -2.17 -16.53
CA LYS A 95 -26.05 -1.30 -17.65
C LYS A 95 -25.58 0.15 -17.42
N GLN A 96 -25.71 0.66 -16.21
CA GLN A 96 -25.24 2.00 -15.84
C GLN A 96 -23.72 2.11 -15.98
N ALA A 97 -22.97 1.03 -15.71
CA ALA A 97 -21.54 0.94 -15.94
C ALA A 97 -21.17 0.85 -17.45
N GLY A 98 -22.13 0.85 -18.36
CA GLY A 98 -21.92 0.77 -19.81
C GLY A 98 -21.71 -0.64 -20.36
N ALA A 99 -21.97 -1.67 -19.56
CA ALA A 99 -21.78 -3.06 -20.01
C ALA A 99 -22.96 -3.58 -20.83
N ASN A 100 -22.65 -4.38 -21.87
CA ASN A 100 -23.63 -5.13 -22.63
C ASN A 100 -24.06 -6.38 -21.83
N THR A 101 -25.31 -6.39 -21.39
CA THR A 101 -25.90 -7.45 -20.55
C THR A 101 -26.75 -8.43 -21.33
N SER A 102 -26.64 -8.51 -22.67
CA SER A 102 -27.46 -9.39 -23.51
C SER A 102 -27.23 -10.89 -23.24
N SER A 103 -26.06 -11.24 -22.66
CA SER A 103 -25.71 -12.60 -22.25
C SER A 103 -25.76 -12.80 -20.73
N LEU A 104 -26.42 -11.90 -19.99
CA LEU A 104 -26.77 -12.11 -18.59
C LEU A 104 -28.14 -12.78 -18.52
N PHE A 105 -28.13 -14.11 -18.38
CA PHE A 105 -29.33 -14.92 -18.50
C PHE A 105 -30.11 -14.96 -17.19
N ILE A 106 -31.46 -14.91 -17.27
CA ILE A 106 -32.33 -15.02 -16.11
C ILE A 106 -32.77 -16.49 -16.00
N GLN A 107 -32.41 -17.13 -14.90
CA GLN A 107 -32.93 -18.46 -14.56
C GLN A 107 -34.01 -18.30 -13.49
N LYS A 108 -35.23 -18.78 -13.76
CA LYS A 108 -36.42 -18.59 -12.92
C LYS A 108 -36.54 -19.64 -11.81
N GLU A 109 -36.08 -20.84 -12.04
CA GLU A 109 -36.26 -21.95 -11.13
C GLU A 109 -34.95 -22.34 -10.47
N ASN A 110 -34.98 -22.58 -9.17
CA ASN A 110 -33.85 -23.01 -8.35
C ASN A 110 -32.60 -22.11 -8.46
N PHE A 111 -32.83 -20.80 -8.66
CA PHE A 111 -31.74 -19.84 -8.80
C PHE A 111 -32.17 -18.46 -8.31
N ASP A 112 -31.58 -18.06 -7.20
CA ASP A 112 -31.63 -16.69 -6.67
C ASP A 112 -30.36 -15.94 -7.05
N THR A 113 -30.47 -14.64 -7.28
CA THR A 113 -29.28 -13.82 -7.52
C THR A 113 -28.35 -13.86 -6.31
N TYR A 114 -27.08 -14.24 -6.51
CA TYR A 114 -26.10 -14.25 -5.44
C TYR A 114 -26.05 -12.88 -4.77
N THR A 115 -26.43 -12.82 -3.49
CA THR A 115 -26.48 -11.58 -2.75
C THR A 115 -25.90 -11.76 -1.36
N TYR A 116 -24.96 -10.89 -1.00
CA TYR A 116 -24.33 -10.84 0.32
C TYR A 116 -24.90 -9.67 1.10
N LEU A 117 -25.87 -9.95 1.97
CA LEU A 117 -26.50 -8.93 2.81
C LEU A 117 -25.67 -8.69 4.08
N LYS A 118 -25.04 -7.54 4.15
CA LYS A 118 -24.20 -7.07 5.26
C LYS A 118 -25.01 -6.11 6.12
N ARG A 119 -25.26 -6.48 7.37
CA ARG A 119 -26.01 -5.67 8.34
C ARG A 119 -25.02 -4.96 9.25
N HIS A 120 -25.20 -3.67 9.42
CA HIS A 120 -24.38 -2.85 10.31
C HIS A 120 -25.24 -2.20 11.39
N LEU A 121 -24.99 -2.54 12.65
CA LEU A 121 -25.64 -1.94 13.81
C LEU A 121 -24.58 -1.16 14.61
N GLU A 122 -24.82 0.13 14.86
CA GLU A 122 -23.92 1.01 15.61
C GLU A 122 -22.45 0.96 15.12
N GLY A 123 -22.26 0.84 13.81
CA GLY A 123 -20.93 0.79 13.18
C GLY A 123 -20.24 -0.58 13.23
N THR A 124 -20.89 -1.60 13.80
CA THR A 124 -20.40 -2.99 13.85
C THR A 124 -21.11 -3.85 12.81
N GLU A 125 -20.37 -4.65 12.04
CA GLU A 125 -20.95 -5.60 11.10
C GLU A 125 -21.50 -6.83 11.84
N GLU A 126 -22.80 -7.11 11.62
CA GLU A 126 -23.52 -8.27 12.10
C GLU A 126 -23.30 -9.48 11.18
N PRO A 127 -23.66 -10.71 11.60
CA PRO A 127 -23.58 -11.88 10.73
C PRO A 127 -24.28 -11.66 9.38
N ARG A 128 -23.56 -11.96 8.31
CA ARG A 128 -24.02 -11.78 6.92
C ARG A 128 -25.12 -12.78 6.56
N VAL A 129 -26.07 -12.37 5.74
CA VAL A 129 -27.10 -13.25 5.17
C VAL A 129 -26.82 -13.44 3.69
N ASP A 130 -26.61 -14.70 3.25
CA ASP A 130 -26.21 -15.05 1.90
C ASP A 130 -27.39 -15.66 1.14
N PHE A 131 -27.75 -15.06 -0.01
CA PHE A 131 -28.72 -15.60 -0.97
C PHE A 131 -27.99 -16.36 -2.08
N GLY A 132 -28.67 -17.34 -2.66
CA GLY A 132 -28.13 -18.13 -3.77
C GLY A 132 -27.25 -19.32 -3.35
N SER A 133 -27.11 -19.59 -2.04
CA SER A 133 -26.29 -20.71 -1.55
C SER A 133 -26.82 -22.10 -1.97
N TYR A 134 -28.08 -22.17 -2.35
CA TYR A 134 -28.74 -23.40 -2.79
C TYR A 134 -29.05 -23.41 -4.28
N ASN A 135 -28.43 -22.54 -5.05
CA ASN A 135 -28.65 -22.45 -6.49
C ASN A 135 -28.23 -23.74 -7.21
N ILE A 136 -29.05 -24.14 -8.16
CA ILE A 136 -28.75 -25.22 -9.11
C ILE A 136 -28.87 -24.67 -10.52
N ARG A 137 -27.74 -24.55 -11.21
CA ARG A 137 -27.72 -24.07 -12.59
C ARG A 137 -28.24 -25.16 -13.55
N SER A 138 -29.19 -24.82 -14.42
CA SER A 138 -29.79 -25.76 -15.34
C SER A 138 -28.88 -26.06 -16.53
N ALA A 139 -29.05 -27.23 -17.14
CA ALA A 139 -28.32 -27.61 -18.37
C ALA A 139 -28.62 -26.68 -19.57
N GLU A 140 -29.80 -26.09 -19.61
CA GLU A 140 -30.16 -25.07 -20.61
C GLU A 140 -29.34 -23.80 -20.37
N THR A 141 -29.26 -23.32 -19.14
CA THR A 141 -28.42 -22.17 -18.77
C THR A 141 -26.96 -22.45 -19.09
N ASP A 142 -26.43 -23.64 -18.77
CA ASP A 142 -25.05 -24.02 -19.10
C ASP A 142 -24.79 -23.96 -20.60
N THR A 143 -25.74 -24.43 -21.41
CA THR A 143 -25.65 -24.38 -22.88
C THR A 143 -25.63 -22.95 -23.42
N LEU A 144 -26.43 -22.05 -22.84
CA LEU A 144 -26.45 -20.63 -23.21
C LEU A 144 -25.13 -19.93 -22.82
N LEU A 145 -24.61 -20.20 -21.64
CA LEU A 145 -23.36 -19.64 -21.16
C LEU A 145 -22.17 -20.08 -22.03
N LEU A 146 -22.06 -21.38 -22.36
CA LEU A 146 -20.99 -21.89 -23.22
C LEU A 146 -21.03 -21.28 -24.62
N LYS A 147 -22.23 -21.13 -25.23
CA LYS A 147 -22.37 -20.42 -26.50
C LYS A 147 -21.95 -18.96 -26.42
N ALA A 148 -22.31 -18.28 -25.33
CA ALA A 148 -21.91 -16.89 -25.11
C ALA A 148 -20.40 -16.75 -24.91
N ILE A 149 -19.76 -17.68 -24.18
CA ILE A 149 -18.29 -17.74 -24.01
C ILE A 149 -17.62 -17.92 -25.39
N GLU A 150 -18.06 -18.86 -26.18
CA GLU A 150 -17.46 -19.10 -27.53
C GLU A 150 -17.65 -17.87 -28.44
N SER A 151 -18.84 -17.25 -28.42
CA SER A 151 -19.11 -16.01 -29.16
C SER A 151 -18.22 -14.85 -28.70
N ALA A 152 -18.00 -14.73 -27.39
CA ALA A 152 -17.12 -13.70 -26.83
C ALA A 152 -15.67 -13.87 -27.28
N LEU A 153 -15.15 -15.10 -27.33
CA LEU A 153 -13.80 -15.38 -27.83
C LEU A 153 -13.63 -15.04 -29.32
N GLN A 154 -14.70 -15.05 -30.09
CA GLN A 154 -14.66 -14.62 -31.49
C GLN A 154 -14.67 -13.09 -31.65
N GLN A 155 -15.36 -12.36 -30.74
CA GLN A 155 -15.67 -10.94 -30.91
C GLN A 155 -14.82 -10.02 -30.01
N CYS A 156 -14.31 -10.52 -28.90
CA CYS A 156 -13.54 -9.76 -27.92
C CYS A 156 -12.04 -10.08 -28.01
N ASP A 157 -11.23 -9.19 -27.49
CA ASP A 157 -9.78 -9.34 -27.41
C ASP A 157 -9.37 -10.23 -26.21
N ALA A 158 -10.16 -10.18 -25.12
CA ALA A 158 -9.95 -11.01 -23.95
C ALA A 158 -11.26 -11.42 -23.27
N LEU A 159 -11.18 -12.51 -22.49
CA LEU A 159 -12.22 -13.01 -21.60
C LEU A 159 -11.65 -13.11 -20.18
N ILE A 160 -12.32 -12.49 -19.19
CA ILE A 160 -12.10 -12.77 -17.78
C ILE A 160 -13.06 -13.89 -17.38
N PHE A 161 -12.51 -14.96 -16.78
CA PHE A 161 -13.28 -16.07 -16.19
C PHE A 161 -13.15 -15.97 -14.66
N ASN A 162 -14.19 -15.42 -14.01
CA ASN A 162 -14.21 -15.13 -12.57
C ASN A 162 -15.19 -16.05 -11.84
N GLN A 163 -14.67 -17.06 -11.09
CA GLN A 163 -15.49 -17.98 -10.33
C GLN A 163 -15.20 -17.80 -8.83
N GLN A 164 -16.16 -17.31 -8.06
CA GLN A 164 -15.98 -16.93 -6.66
C GLN A 164 -16.92 -17.67 -5.70
N VAL A 165 -18.09 -18.10 -6.18
CA VAL A 165 -19.12 -18.70 -5.32
C VAL A 165 -19.00 -20.22 -5.33
N THR A 166 -19.03 -20.80 -4.12
CA THR A 166 -19.03 -22.25 -3.95
C THR A 166 -20.26 -22.87 -4.62
N GLY A 167 -20.05 -23.87 -5.47
CA GLY A 167 -21.14 -24.57 -6.15
C GLY A 167 -21.72 -23.85 -7.37
N SER A 168 -21.21 -22.68 -7.77
CA SER A 168 -21.65 -21.94 -8.95
C SER A 168 -21.45 -22.72 -10.26
N ILE A 169 -20.46 -23.62 -10.28
CA ILE A 169 -20.26 -24.62 -11.32
C ILE A 169 -20.49 -26.00 -10.66
N SER A 170 -21.70 -26.51 -10.80
CA SER A 170 -22.10 -27.78 -10.18
C SER A 170 -21.82 -29.01 -11.06
N ASN A 171 -21.40 -28.79 -12.32
CA ASN A 171 -21.27 -29.85 -13.31
C ASN A 171 -19.88 -29.84 -13.96
N HIS A 172 -19.14 -30.94 -13.81
CA HIS A 172 -17.83 -31.11 -14.45
C HIS A 172 -17.90 -31.04 -16.00
N SER A 173 -19.00 -31.44 -16.63
CA SER A 173 -19.16 -31.34 -18.08
C SER A 173 -19.14 -29.90 -18.59
N PHE A 174 -19.52 -28.91 -17.78
CA PHE A 174 -19.36 -27.50 -18.12
C PHE A 174 -17.89 -27.11 -18.25
N ILE A 175 -17.05 -27.56 -17.31
CA ILE A 175 -15.61 -27.29 -17.32
C ILE A 175 -14.95 -27.94 -18.52
N GLU A 176 -15.28 -29.22 -18.83
CA GLU A 176 -14.75 -29.93 -19.98
C GLU A 176 -15.14 -29.25 -21.32
N ALA A 177 -16.40 -28.79 -21.42
CA ALA A 177 -16.86 -28.03 -22.57
C ALA A 177 -16.16 -26.66 -22.67
N ALA A 178 -15.99 -25.94 -21.57
CA ALA A 178 -15.25 -24.67 -21.56
C ALA A 178 -13.78 -24.87 -21.98
N ASN A 179 -13.10 -25.90 -21.43
CA ASN A 179 -11.74 -26.25 -21.85
C ASN A 179 -11.64 -26.58 -23.34
N SER A 180 -12.64 -27.30 -23.86
CA SER A 180 -12.73 -27.62 -25.31
C SER A 180 -12.90 -26.34 -26.15
N ILE A 181 -13.65 -25.35 -25.64
CA ILE A 181 -13.80 -24.05 -26.31
C ILE A 181 -12.47 -23.30 -26.26
N PHE A 182 -11.81 -23.20 -25.10
CA PHE A 182 -10.53 -22.49 -24.96
C PHE A 182 -9.42 -23.09 -25.82
N ALA A 183 -9.41 -24.42 -25.99
CA ALA A 183 -8.46 -25.09 -26.86
C ALA A 183 -8.63 -24.75 -28.34
N LYS A 184 -9.84 -24.37 -28.80
CA LYS A 184 -10.09 -23.90 -30.16
C LYS A 184 -9.53 -22.50 -30.44
N TYR A 185 -9.31 -21.70 -29.40
CA TYR A 185 -8.85 -20.30 -29.48
C TYR A 185 -7.57 -20.06 -28.67
N PRO A 186 -6.46 -20.78 -28.98
CA PRO A 186 -5.24 -20.76 -28.14
C PRO A 186 -4.55 -19.40 -28.08
N ASP A 187 -4.77 -18.53 -29.09
CA ASP A 187 -4.19 -17.19 -29.16
C ASP A 187 -5.02 -16.12 -28.43
N LYS A 188 -6.24 -16.49 -28.01
CA LYS A 188 -7.08 -15.56 -27.24
C LYS A 188 -6.66 -15.52 -25.77
N ILE A 189 -6.75 -14.34 -25.20
CA ILE A 189 -6.44 -14.13 -23.79
C ILE A 189 -7.69 -14.51 -22.98
N VAL A 190 -7.59 -15.63 -22.26
CA VAL A 190 -8.55 -16.00 -21.22
C VAL A 190 -7.81 -15.93 -19.88
N ILE A 191 -8.20 -15.03 -19.00
CA ILE A 191 -7.59 -14.92 -17.67
C ILE A 191 -8.55 -15.46 -16.61
N LEU A 192 -8.07 -16.42 -15.83
CA LEU A 192 -8.80 -17.15 -14.80
C LEU A 192 -8.52 -16.58 -13.41
N ASP A 193 -9.57 -16.31 -12.65
CA ASP A 193 -9.55 -16.10 -11.20
C ASP A 193 -10.64 -16.97 -10.58
N SER A 194 -10.27 -18.08 -9.98
CA SER A 194 -11.23 -19.04 -9.44
C SER A 194 -10.83 -19.53 -8.06
N ARG A 195 -11.78 -19.56 -7.13
CA ARG A 195 -11.55 -20.15 -5.81
C ARG A 195 -11.41 -21.66 -5.82
N HIS A 196 -12.10 -22.33 -6.78
CA HIS A 196 -12.28 -23.78 -6.68
C HIS A 196 -11.78 -24.56 -7.90
N PHE A 197 -11.56 -23.87 -9.05
CA PHE A 197 -11.30 -24.56 -10.33
C PHE A 197 -9.98 -24.16 -11.00
N ASN A 198 -9.06 -23.52 -10.29
CA ASN A 198 -7.75 -23.10 -10.83
C ASN A 198 -6.94 -24.27 -11.42
N SER A 199 -7.09 -25.49 -10.88
CA SER A 199 -6.43 -26.70 -11.38
C SER A 199 -7.17 -27.42 -12.51
N HIS A 200 -8.46 -27.09 -12.73
CA HIS A 200 -9.33 -27.83 -13.65
C HIS A 200 -9.56 -27.07 -14.98
N ILE A 201 -9.33 -25.77 -15.00
CA ILE A 201 -9.49 -24.94 -16.18
C ILE A 201 -8.14 -24.76 -16.86
N GLU A 202 -8.07 -25.15 -18.14
CA GLU A 202 -6.86 -25.23 -18.93
C GLU A 202 -6.81 -24.12 -19.99
N ASN A 203 -5.63 -23.93 -20.63
CA ASN A 203 -5.39 -22.96 -21.67
C ASN A 203 -5.69 -21.49 -21.28
N THR A 204 -5.55 -21.17 -20.00
CA THR A 204 -5.83 -19.86 -19.43
C THR A 204 -4.62 -19.25 -18.75
N TYR A 205 -4.48 -17.93 -18.83
CA TYR A 205 -3.66 -17.16 -17.91
C TYR A 205 -4.25 -17.35 -16.52
N LEU A 206 -3.42 -17.44 -15.50
CA LEU A 206 -3.88 -17.60 -14.13
C LEU A 206 -3.60 -16.33 -13.32
N LYS A 207 -4.63 -15.80 -12.67
CA LYS A 207 -4.44 -14.90 -11.52
C LYS A 207 -4.84 -15.67 -10.27
N ALA A 208 -3.95 -15.69 -9.29
CA ALA A 208 -4.16 -16.33 -7.99
C ALA A 208 -3.63 -15.43 -6.86
N ASN A 209 -4.07 -15.66 -5.63
CA ASN A 209 -3.42 -15.09 -4.47
C ASN A 209 -2.35 -16.04 -3.89
N ASP A 210 -1.63 -15.57 -2.87
CA ASP A 210 -0.56 -16.32 -2.20
C ASP A 210 -1.03 -17.67 -1.63
N ARG A 211 -2.23 -17.74 -1.03
CA ARG A 211 -2.81 -18.98 -0.51
C ARG A 211 -3.23 -19.94 -1.62
N GLU A 212 -3.82 -19.41 -2.67
CA GLU A 212 -4.25 -20.20 -3.82
C GLU A 212 -3.05 -20.81 -4.56
N ILE A 213 -1.96 -20.05 -4.73
CA ILE A 213 -0.75 -20.57 -5.37
C ILE A 213 -0.07 -21.65 -4.51
N ALA A 214 -0.05 -21.48 -3.18
CA ALA A 214 0.44 -22.52 -2.26
C ALA A 214 -0.39 -23.80 -2.39
N THR A 215 -1.72 -23.67 -2.36
CA THR A 215 -2.64 -24.81 -2.53
C THR A 215 -2.41 -25.53 -3.86
N LEU A 216 -2.25 -24.79 -4.97
CA LEU A 216 -1.97 -25.35 -6.29
C LEU A 216 -0.62 -26.09 -6.34
N ALA A 217 0.36 -25.62 -5.59
CA ALA A 217 1.67 -26.27 -5.45
C ALA A 217 1.67 -27.41 -4.42
N GLY A 218 0.54 -27.72 -3.78
CA GLY A 218 0.45 -28.75 -2.74
C GLY A 218 1.20 -28.38 -1.46
N GLN A 219 1.30 -27.10 -1.14
CA GLN A 219 2.02 -26.55 0.01
C GLN A 219 1.07 -25.87 1.00
N GLU A 220 1.47 -25.79 2.25
CA GLU A 220 0.77 -25.01 3.27
C GLU A 220 1.21 -23.55 3.22
N PHE A 221 0.25 -22.63 3.40
CA PHE A 221 0.49 -21.20 3.50
C PHE A 221 0.31 -20.75 4.95
N ASP A 222 1.36 -20.15 5.51
CA ASP A 222 1.35 -19.59 6.87
C ASP A 222 2.16 -18.28 6.94
N ASN A 223 2.31 -17.75 8.15
CA ASN A 223 3.04 -16.49 8.40
C ASN A 223 4.57 -16.61 8.13
N SER A 224 5.11 -17.82 7.98
CA SER A 224 6.51 -18.03 7.65
C SER A 224 6.78 -18.11 6.14
N THR A 225 5.73 -18.18 5.33
CA THR A 225 5.82 -18.27 3.87
C THR A 225 6.52 -17.03 3.30
N SER A 226 7.68 -17.25 2.71
CA SER A 226 8.52 -16.19 2.15
C SER A 226 8.15 -15.84 0.71
N LEU A 227 8.59 -14.66 0.25
CA LEU A 227 8.48 -14.29 -1.15
C LEU A 227 9.26 -15.26 -2.06
N ALA A 228 10.33 -15.86 -1.57
CA ALA A 228 11.11 -16.86 -2.30
C ALA A 228 10.31 -18.15 -2.52
N ASP A 229 9.52 -18.59 -1.52
CA ASP A 229 8.63 -19.73 -1.67
C ASP A 229 7.54 -19.47 -2.71
N LEU A 230 6.90 -18.30 -2.63
CA LEU A 230 5.88 -17.88 -3.61
C LEU A 230 6.45 -17.79 -5.03
N LYS A 231 7.69 -17.30 -5.19
CA LYS A 231 8.38 -17.28 -6.48
C LYS A 231 8.62 -18.70 -7.02
N LYS A 232 9.05 -19.62 -6.16
CA LYS A 232 9.26 -21.01 -6.53
C LYS A 232 7.94 -21.65 -6.98
N TRP A 233 6.90 -21.56 -6.17
CA TRP A 233 5.60 -22.17 -6.47
C TRP A 233 4.94 -21.58 -7.72
N GLY A 234 4.98 -20.25 -7.86
CA GLY A 234 4.46 -19.59 -9.07
C GLY A 234 5.16 -20.03 -10.34
N ARG A 235 6.49 -20.25 -10.29
CA ARG A 235 7.24 -20.78 -11.42
C ARG A 235 6.88 -22.23 -11.74
N GLU A 236 6.69 -23.08 -10.76
CA GLU A 236 6.26 -24.47 -10.93
C GLU A 236 4.88 -24.54 -11.59
N ILE A 237 3.93 -23.69 -11.17
CA ILE A 237 2.59 -23.60 -11.78
C ILE A 237 2.67 -23.06 -13.21
N PHE A 238 3.52 -22.06 -13.48
CA PHE A 238 3.74 -21.59 -14.85
C PHE A 238 4.26 -22.70 -15.76
N ILE A 239 5.23 -23.49 -15.31
CA ILE A 239 5.79 -24.63 -16.07
C ILE A 239 4.70 -25.66 -16.38
N THR A 240 3.78 -25.90 -15.44
CA THR A 240 2.68 -26.86 -15.63
C THR A 240 1.61 -26.33 -16.59
N LYS A 241 1.20 -25.04 -16.41
CA LYS A 241 0.11 -24.46 -17.21
C LYS A 241 0.55 -23.99 -18.59
N GLN A 242 1.83 -23.71 -18.81
CA GLN A 242 2.37 -23.16 -20.07
C GLN A 242 1.68 -21.86 -20.52
N LYS A 243 1.11 -21.12 -19.58
CA LYS A 243 0.45 -19.82 -19.75
C LYS A 243 0.87 -18.89 -18.60
N PRO A 244 0.94 -17.59 -18.82
CA PRO A 244 1.34 -16.63 -17.79
C PRO A 244 0.55 -16.76 -16.49
N VAL A 245 1.26 -16.55 -15.37
CA VAL A 245 0.71 -16.60 -14.02
C VAL A 245 0.98 -15.26 -13.32
N ILE A 246 -0.04 -14.71 -12.68
CA ILE A 246 0.02 -13.49 -11.88
C ILE A 246 -0.40 -13.85 -10.45
N VAL A 247 0.47 -13.59 -9.47
CA VAL A 247 0.21 -13.91 -8.05
C VAL A 247 0.16 -12.63 -7.23
N THR A 248 -0.96 -12.36 -6.59
CA THR A 248 -1.10 -11.26 -5.64
C THR A 248 -0.62 -11.69 -4.25
N CYS A 249 0.30 -10.92 -3.64
CA CYS A 249 0.99 -11.28 -2.39
C CYS A 249 0.76 -10.23 -1.28
N GLY A 250 -0.41 -9.59 -1.25
CA GLY A 250 -0.74 -8.56 -0.26
C GLY A 250 0.27 -7.40 -0.27
N GLU A 251 0.79 -7.01 0.89
CA GLU A 251 1.78 -5.94 1.00
C GLU A 251 3.11 -6.25 0.30
N LYS A 252 3.39 -7.53 0.00
CA LYS A 252 4.58 -7.93 -0.76
C LYS A 252 4.45 -7.63 -2.26
N GLY A 253 3.26 -7.22 -2.74
CA GLY A 253 3.01 -6.81 -4.12
C GLY A 253 2.56 -7.93 -5.04
N ILE A 254 3.07 -7.96 -6.27
CA ILE A 254 2.64 -8.91 -7.31
C ILE A 254 3.86 -9.65 -7.87
N LEU A 255 3.73 -10.97 -8.01
CA LEU A 255 4.64 -11.79 -8.79
C LEU A 255 4.02 -12.10 -10.14
N SER A 256 4.81 -12.09 -11.20
CA SER A 256 4.37 -12.52 -12.53
C SER A 256 5.40 -13.45 -13.17
N PHE A 257 4.89 -14.41 -13.93
CA PHE A 257 5.67 -15.49 -14.54
C PHE A 257 5.25 -15.68 -15.99
N ASP A 258 6.20 -15.63 -16.88
CA ASP A 258 6.00 -15.91 -18.31
C ASP A 258 7.23 -16.62 -18.91
N GLU A 259 7.27 -16.73 -20.24
CA GLU A 259 8.39 -17.34 -20.98
C GLU A 259 9.70 -16.53 -20.83
N GLN A 260 9.61 -15.22 -20.61
CA GLN A 260 10.77 -14.33 -20.49
C GLN A 260 11.38 -14.40 -19.10
N GLY A 261 10.60 -14.75 -18.06
CA GLY A 261 11.15 -14.86 -16.71
C GLY A 261 10.13 -14.79 -15.58
N ASN A 262 10.68 -14.49 -14.40
CA ASN A 262 9.93 -14.26 -13.17
C ASN A 262 10.17 -12.81 -12.76
N TYR A 263 9.09 -12.08 -12.51
CA TYR A 263 9.17 -10.67 -12.13
C TYR A 263 8.49 -10.45 -10.80
N HIS A 264 9.02 -9.54 -10.01
CA HIS A 264 8.42 -9.08 -8.78
C HIS A 264 8.15 -7.57 -8.87
N VAL A 265 6.91 -7.20 -8.70
CA VAL A 265 6.48 -5.82 -8.51
C VAL A 265 6.28 -5.61 -7.03
N PRO A 266 7.11 -4.82 -6.33
CA PRO A 266 6.95 -4.59 -4.90
C PRO A 266 5.60 -3.93 -4.58
N GLY A 267 5.03 -4.24 -3.42
CA GLY A 267 3.85 -3.54 -2.93
C GLY A 267 4.13 -2.06 -2.67
N LEU A 268 3.07 -1.30 -2.44
CA LEU A 268 3.18 0.13 -2.14
C LEU A 268 2.92 0.39 -0.66
N GLN A 269 3.74 1.24 -0.06
CA GLN A 269 3.52 1.72 1.30
C GLN A 269 2.36 2.72 1.28
N LEU A 270 1.24 2.34 1.88
CA LEU A 270 0.04 3.16 1.92
C LEU A 270 -0.25 3.58 3.36
N SER A 271 -0.70 4.82 3.54
CA SER A 271 -1.08 5.36 4.84
C SER A 271 -2.59 5.19 5.12
N GLY A 272 -2.96 5.12 6.40
CA GLY A 272 -4.36 5.02 6.82
C GLY A 272 -4.87 3.58 6.95
N LYS A 273 -6.16 3.45 7.28
CA LYS A 273 -6.84 2.15 7.29
C LYS A 273 -7.14 1.73 5.87
N LEU A 274 -6.66 0.57 5.49
CA LEU A 274 -6.84 -0.01 4.16
C LEU A 274 -7.98 -1.02 4.17
N ASP A 275 -8.75 -1.05 3.07
CA ASP A 275 -9.75 -2.07 2.80
C ASP A 275 -9.26 -2.93 1.62
N THR A 276 -8.88 -4.16 1.89
CA THR A 276 -8.35 -5.07 0.88
C THR A 276 -9.43 -5.83 0.10
N VAL A 277 -10.70 -5.64 0.45
CA VAL A 277 -11.83 -6.27 -0.24
C VAL A 277 -11.92 -5.73 -1.67
N GLY A 278 -11.96 -6.63 -2.66
CA GLY A 278 -12.00 -6.27 -4.08
C GLY A 278 -10.66 -5.92 -4.72
N ALA A 279 -9.54 -5.91 -3.97
CA ALA A 279 -8.22 -5.68 -4.56
C ALA A 279 -7.86 -6.72 -5.64
N GLY A 280 -8.24 -7.99 -5.42
CA GLY A 280 -8.06 -9.07 -6.40
C GLY A 280 -8.83 -8.82 -7.71
N ASP A 281 -10.07 -8.32 -7.59
CA ASP A 281 -10.91 -7.98 -8.74
C ASP A 281 -10.34 -6.80 -9.53
N THR A 282 -9.75 -5.83 -8.82
CA THR A 282 -9.05 -4.71 -9.47
C THR A 282 -7.81 -5.20 -10.23
N VAL A 283 -7.01 -6.09 -9.62
CA VAL A 283 -5.81 -6.64 -10.27
C VAL A 283 -6.17 -7.41 -11.53
N ILE A 284 -7.15 -8.32 -11.47
CA ILE A 284 -7.52 -9.11 -12.68
C ILE A 284 -8.08 -8.21 -13.78
N SER A 285 -8.89 -7.20 -13.43
CA SER A 285 -9.49 -6.25 -14.39
C SER A 285 -8.41 -5.44 -15.11
N ALA A 286 -7.49 -4.85 -14.35
CA ALA A 286 -6.40 -4.05 -14.90
C ALA A 286 -5.42 -4.91 -15.73
N ALA A 287 -5.04 -6.09 -15.22
CA ALA A 287 -4.14 -7.01 -15.93
C ALA A 287 -4.75 -7.51 -17.22
N ALA A 288 -6.04 -7.94 -17.22
CA ALA A 288 -6.73 -8.42 -18.42
C ALA A 288 -6.79 -7.35 -19.51
N LEU A 289 -7.11 -6.10 -19.16
CA LEU A 289 -7.13 -4.98 -20.11
C LEU A 289 -5.74 -4.67 -20.68
N CYS A 290 -4.71 -4.68 -19.83
CA CYS A 290 -3.33 -4.49 -20.28
C CYS A 290 -2.90 -5.59 -21.25
N LEU A 291 -3.13 -6.85 -20.90
CA LEU A 291 -2.77 -7.99 -21.73
C LEU A 291 -3.52 -7.95 -23.08
N ALA A 292 -4.83 -7.67 -23.06
CA ALA A 292 -5.64 -7.50 -24.26
C ALA A 292 -5.15 -6.34 -25.15
N ALA A 293 -4.60 -5.29 -24.53
CA ALA A 293 -3.97 -4.16 -25.23
C ALA A 293 -2.55 -4.45 -25.75
N GLY A 294 -2.07 -5.70 -25.63
CA GLY A 294 -0.72 -6.10 -26.04
C GLY A 294 0.40 -5.58 -25.14
N ILE A 295 0.11 -5.31 -23.89
CA ILE A 295 1.11 -4.91 -22.89
C ILE A 295 1.76 -6.18 -22.30
N PRO A 296 3.10 -6.23 -22.15
CA PRO A 296 3.80 -7.36 -21.54
C PRO A 296 3.31 -7.66 -20.12
N VAL A 297 3.41 -8.94 -19.72
CA VAL A 297 2.91 -9.41 -18.40
C VAL A 297 3.51 -8.65 -17.24
N GLN A 298 4.81 -8.33 -17.29
CA GLN A 298 5.49 -7.53 -16.28
C GLN A 298 4.87 -6.14 -16.14
N ASP A 299 4.67 -5.44 -17.25
CA ASP A 299 4.11 -4.09 -17.25
C ASP A 299 2.62 -4.11 -16.85
N ALA A 300 1.88 -5.15 -17.26
CA ALA A 300 0.50 -5.38 -16.82
C ALA A 300 0.43 -5.56 -15.29
N ALA A 301 1.36 -6.31 -14.70
CA ALA A 301 1.45 -6.48 -13.25
C ALA A 301 1.77 -5.16 -12.53
N ILE A 302 2.67 -4.32 -13.08
CA ILE A 302 2.98 -2.99 -12.52
C ILE A 302 1.74 -2.09 -12.55
N PHE A 303 1.06 -2.02 -13.68
CA PHE A 303 -0.17 -1.22 -13.83
C PHE A 303 -1.27 -1.70 -12.88
N ALA A 304 -1.46 -3.02 -12.77
CA ALA A 304 -2.44 -3.62 -11.86
C ALA A 304 -2.12 -3.38 -10.38
N ASN A 305 -0.84 -3.34 -10.00
CA ASN A 305 -0.40 -3.01 -8.64
C ASN A 305 -0.75 -1.56 -8.28
N PHE A 306 -0.56 -0.61 -9.18
CA PHE A 306 -0.99 0.77 -8.98
C PHE A 306 -2.51 0.90 -8.88
N ALA A 307 -3.26 0.18 -9.73
CA ALA A 307 -4.72 0.16 -9.65
C ALA A 307 -5.22 -0.41 -8.30
N ALA A 308 -4.63 -1.50 -7.83
CA ALA A 308 -4.93 -2.08 -6.51
C ALA A 308 -4.62 -1.10 -5.37
N ALA A 309 -3.48 -0.40 -5.44
CA ALA A 309 -3.11 0.61 -4.45
C ALA A 309 -4.13 1.76 -4.35
N VAL A 310 -4.75 2.17 -5.45
CA VAL A 310 -5.87 3.13 -5.44
C VAL A 310 -7.07 2.53 -4.73
N THR A 311 -7.45 1.31 -5.09
CA THR A 311 -8.69 0.67 -4.63
C THR A 311 -8.68 0.41 -3.13
N VAL A 312 -7.58 -0.12 -2.57
CA VAL A 312 -7.49 -0.48 -1.14
C VAL A 312 -7.56 0.73 -0.20
N GLN A 313 -7.39 1.95 -0.71
CA GLN A 313 -7.56 3.19 0.05
C GLN A 313 -9.03 3.66 0.12
N LYS A 314 -9.94 3.07 -0.69
CA LYS A 314 -11.36 3.41 -0.74
C LYS A 314 -12.14 2.52 0.23
N ARG A 315 -12.56 3.09 1.35
CA ARG A 315 -13.21 2.37 2.46
C ARG A 315 -14.72 2.27 2.25
N PHE A 316 -15.32 1.20 2.80
CA PHE A 316 -16.77 0.96 2.82
C PHE A 316 -17.45 0.85 1.43
N THR A 317 -16.68 0.64 0.39
CA THR A 317 -17.17 0.33 -0.96
C THR A 317 -16.19 -0.62 -1.62
N THR A 318 -16.69 -1.53 -2.47
CA THR A 318 -15.79 -2.19 -3.43
C THR A 318 -15.32 -1.10 -4.40
N GLY A 319 -14.16 -0.50 -4.07
CA GLY A 319 -13.64 0.64 -4.80
C GLY A 319 -13.19 0.26 -6.21
N THR A 320 -13.21 1.22 -7.12
CA THR A 320 -12.63 1.09 -8.46
C THR A 320 -11.49 2.10 -8.63
N ALA A 321 -10.56 1.84 -9.55
CA ALA A 321 -9.46 2.74 -9.87
C ALA A 321 -9.64 3.29 -11.30
N ASN A 322 -9.69 4.61 -11.45
CA ASN A 322 -9.70 5.23 -12.76
C ASN A 322 -8.29 5.64 -13.23
N GLY A 323 -8.14 5.95 -14.52
CA GLY A 323 -6.84 6.26 -15.12
C GLY A 323 -6.10 7.42 -14.46
N SER A 324 -6.80 8.48 -14.03
CA SER A 324 -6.16 9.64 -13.38
C SER A 324 -5.65 9.30 -11.97
N GLU A 325 -6.40 8.50 -11.21
CA GLU A 325 -5.97 8.03 -9.88
C GLU A 325 -4.74 7.11 -9.99
N ILE A 326 -4.73 6.21 -10.97
CA ILE A 326 -3.57 5.32 -11.25
C ILE A 326 -2.35 6.16 -11.63
N THR A 327 -2.52 7.15 -12.49
CA THR A 327 -1.44 8.06 -12.89
C THR A 327 -0.87 8.84 -11.70
N ALA A 328 -1.72 9.29 -10.79
CA ALA A 328 -1.29 9.99 -9.58
C ALA A 328 -0.43 9.10 -8.68
N VAL A 329 -0.84 7.85 -8.43
CA VAL A 329 -0.05 6.88 -7.65
C VAL A 329 1.27 6.53 -8.37
N ALA A 330 1.22 6.35 -9.68
CA ALA A 330 2.40 5.98 -10.47
C ALA A 330 3.42 7.13 -10.62
N SER A 331 3.02 8.38 -10.38
CA SER A 331 3.92 9.54 -10.47
C SER A 331 4.98 9.56 -9.37
N ASP A 332 4.65 9.03 -8.19
CA ASP A 332 5.57 8.94 -7.04
C ASP A 332 5.28 7.69 -6.19
N PRO A 333 5.58 6.48 -6.72
CA PRO A 333 5.24 5.24 -6.05
C PRO A 333 6.16 4.98 -4.86
N ASP A 334 5.57 4.77 -3.69
CA ASP A 334 6.30 4.40 -2.47
C ASP A 334 6.39 2.87 -2.36
N PHE A 335 7.39 2.27 -2.98
CA PHE A 335 7.57 0.83 -2.98
C PHE A 335 8.09 0.29 -1.65
N ILE A 336 7.59 -0.90 -1.26
CA ILE A 336 8.07 -1.66 -0.10
C ILE A 336 9.23 -2.55 -0.54
N PHE A 337 10.39 -2.34 0.06
CA PHE A 337 11.58 -3.18 -0.14
C PHE A 337 11.68 -4.25 0.95
N ASN A 338 12.27 -5.41 0.62
CA ASN A 338 12.61 -6.49 1.54
C ASN A 338 11.55 -6.80 2.62
N PRO A 339 10.26 -7.00 2.27
CA PRO A 339 9.18 -7.17 3.24
C PRO A 339 9.42 -8.36 4.20
N ASP A 340 10.00 -9.46 3.71
CA ASP A 340 10.32 -10.64 4.53
C ASP A 340 11.41 -10.35 5.58
N LEU A 341 12.44 -9.60 5.20
CA LEU A 341 13.50 -9.17 6.11
C LEU A 341 12.97 -8.18 7.16
N ALA A 342 12.05 -7.32 6.76
CA ALA A 342 11.42 -6.35 7.67
C ALA A 342 10.65 -7.03 8.81
N VAL A 343 9.95 -8.13 8.52
CA VAL A 343 9.12 -8.84 9.49
C VAL A 343 9.93 -9.85 10.32
N ASN A 344 10.96 -10.47 9.74
CA ASN A 344 11.71 -11.56 10.38
C ASN A 344 13.16 -11.17 10.64
N GLU A 345 13.43 -10.72 11.86
CA GLU A 345 14.77 -10.34 12.32
C GLU A 345 15.77 -11.51 12.34
N ARG A 346 15.31 -12.77 12.35
CA ARG A 346 16.19 -13.94 12.28
C ARG A 346 16.92 -14.06 10.95
N ASN A 347 16.42 -13.39 9.92
CA ASN A 347 17.06 -13.33 8.61
C ASN A 347 18.10 -12.21 8.51
N ALA A 348 18.30 -11.43 9.58
CA ALA A 348 19.28 -10.35 9.60
C ALA A 348 20.72 -10.88 9.44
N VAL A 349 21.45 -10.30 8.52
CA VAL A 349 22.88 -10.59 8.27
C VAL A 349 23.70 -9.41 8.74
N PHE A 350 24.67 -9.64 9.63
CA PHE A 350 25.53 -8.59 10.15
C PHE A 350 26.91 -8.62 9.49
N ILE A 351 27.45 -7.45 9.20
CA ILE A 351 28.83 -7.32 8.72
C ILE A 351 29.78 -7.76 9.85
N HIS A 352 30.78 -8.56 9.50
CA HIS A 352 31.66 -9.22 10.47
C HIS A 352 32.27 -8.24 11.50
N ASN A 353 32.19 -8.60 12.79
CA ASN A 353 32.66 -7.79 13.92
C ASN A 353 32.03 -6.38 14.03
N THR A 354 30.85 -6.15 13.46
CA THR A 354 30.12 -4.88 13.57
C THR A 354 28.70 -5.10 14.08
N ALA A 355 28.03 -4.02 14.46
CA ALA A 355 26.60 -3.98 14.72
C ALA A 355 25.81 -3.50 13.47
N PHE A 356 26.40 -3.61 12.29
CA PHE A 356 25.81 -3.14 11.04
C PHE A 356 25.07 -4.29 10.35
N GLU A 357 23.77 -4.14 10.20
CA GLU A 357 22.94 -5.11 9.47
C GLU A 357 23.02 -4.83 7.97
N LEU A 358 23.30 -5.85 7.18
CA LEU A 358 23.35 -5.79 5.73
C LEU A 358 22.00 -6.22 5.15
N CYS A 359 21.21 -5.26 4.68
CA CYS A 359 19.88 -5.50 4.09
C CYS A 359 19.94 -5.79 2.59
N ASP A 360 20.96 -5.28 1.89
CA ASP A 360 21.23 -5.54 0.47
C ASP A 360 22.71 -5.86 0.27
N PRO A 361 23.08 -7.13 0.06
CA PRO A 361 24.47 -7.52 -0.16
C PRO A 361 25.14 -6.84 -1.36
N LEU A 362 24.39 -6.47 -2.40
CA LEU A 362 24.93 -5.83 -3.60
C LEU A 362 25.48 -4.43 -3.32
N VAL A 363 25.12 -3.82 -2.21
CA VAL A 363 25.65 -2.51 -1.82
C VAL A 363 27.16 -2.54 -1.60
N LEU A 364 27.72 -3.68 -1.18
CA LEU A 364 29.16 -3.82 -0.93
C LEU A 364 30.01 -3.62 -2.20
N GLU A 365 29.48 -3.97 -3.37
CA GLU A 365 30.15 -3.78 -4.67
C GLU A 365 30.20 -2.30 -5.10
N ARG A 366 29.42 -1.46 -4.41
CA ARG A 366 29.25 -0.03 -4.73
C ARG A 366 30.00 0.90 -3.78
N MET A 367 30.72 0.33 -2.79
CA MET A 367 31.50 1.10 -1.81
C MET A 367 32.78 1.70 -2.43
N GLY A 368 33.41 2.64 -1.72
CA GLY A 368 34.67 3.23 -2.12
C GLY A 368 34.60 4.50 -2.97
N HIS A 369 33.41 4.97 -3.32
CA HIS A 369 33.22 6.07 -4.27
C HIS A 369 32.58 7.33 -3.67
N ILE A 370 32.29 7.36 -2.38
CA ILE A 370 31.50 8.41 -1.73
C ILE A 370 32.25 9.75 -1.76
N LYS A 371 31.61 10.76 -2.35
CA LYS A 371 32.05 12.16 -2.42
C LYS A 371 31.07 13.10 -1.69
N HIS A 372 29.79 12.71 -1.61
CA HIS A 372 28.72 13.49 -1.03
C HIS A 372 27.95 12.66 0.01
N ALA A 373 27.53 13.31 1.11
CA ALA A 373 26.74 12.67 2.14
C ALA A 373 25.60 13.58 2.60
N VAL A 374 24.37 13.09 2.55
CA VAL A 374 23.18 13.76 3.07
C VAL A 374 22.80 13.12 4.40
N PHE A 375 22.58 13.96 5.40
CA PHE A 375 22.17 13.53 6.73
C PHE A 375 20.80 14.10 7.07
N ASP A 376 19.95 13.29 7.67
CA ASP A 376 18.84 13.80 8.44
C ASP A 376 19.34 14.38 9.77
N HIS A 377 18.52 15.19 10.44
CA HIS A 377 18.89 15.88 11.66
C HIS A 377 18.39 15.15 12.91
N ASP A 378 17.08 15.15 13.08
CA ASP A 378 16.41 14.64 14.28
C ASP A 378 16.46 13.10 14.29
N GLY A 379 16.91 12.49 15.40
CA GLY A 379 17.06 11.02 15.51
C GLY A 379 18.25 10.42 14.74
N THR A 380 18.94 11.21 13.91
CA THR A 380 20.11 10.81 13.13
C THR A 380 21.41 11.40 13.66
N ILE A 381 21.46 12.70 13.90
CA ILE A 381 22.58 13.40 14.52
C ILE A 381 22.18 13.93 15.87
N SER A 382 21.08 14.68 15.93
CA SER A 382 20.54 15.36 17.10
C SER A 382 19.48 14.53 17.80
N THR A 383 19.52 14.51 19.13
CA THR A 383 18.44 14.02 20.00
C THR A 383 17.76 15.15 20.75
N LEU A 384 17.98 16.40 20.32
CA LEU A 384 17.44 17.58 21.00
C LEU A 384 15.92 17.59 21.05
N ARG A 385 15.27 17.04 20.02
CA ARG A 385 13.81 16.91 19.89
C ARG A 385 13.27 15.53 20.32
N GLN A 386 14.10 14.64 20.85
CA GLN A 386 13.72 13.32 21.30
C GLN A 386 12.49 13.37 22.24
N GLY A 387 11.53 12.47 22.03
CA GLY A 387 10.26 12.42 22.75
C GLY A 387 9.19 13.36 22.18
N TRP A 388 9.37 13.86 20.95
CA TRP A 388 8.38 14.68 20.23
C TRP A 388 7.02 13.98 20.12
N GLU A 389 6.97 12.65 20.05
CA GLU A 389 5.75 11.86 20.04
C GLU A 389 4.92 12.08 21.30
N SER A 390 5.59 12.16 22.46
CA SER A 390 4.94 12.42 23.76
C SER A 390 4.34 13.82 23.86
N ILE A 391 4.76 14.75 23.00
CA ILE A 391 4.16 16.08 22.83
C ILE A 391 3.04 16.04 21.80
N MET A 392 3.26 15.35 20.69
CA MET A 392 2.28 15.28 19.59
C MET A 392 1.00 14.54 19.98
N GLU A 393 1.11 13.41 20.70
CA GLU A 393 -0.05 12.62 21.12
C GLU A 393 -1.05 13.45 21.94
N PRO A 394 -0.70 14.14 23.03
CA PRO A 394 -1.64 14.98 23.77
C PRO A 394 -2.20 16.15 22.95
N VAL A 395 -1.41 16.75 22.07
CA VAL A 395 -1.88 17.84 21.21
C VAL A 395 -2.95 17.33 20.24
N MET A 396 -2.75 16.18 19.60
CA MET A 396 -3.73 15.56 18.74
C MET A 396 -4.97 15.12 19.51
N MET A 397 -4.82 14.45 20.65
CA MET A 397 -5.92 14.03 21.51
C MET A 397 -6.81 15.20 21.93
N LYS A 398 -6.22 16.31 22.41
CA LYS A 398 -6.94 17.52 22.78
C LYS A 398 -7.61 18.18 21.57
N SER A 399 -6.99 18.12 20.40
CA SER A 399 -7.54 18.66 19.17
C SER A 399 -8.76 17.88 18.69
N ILE A 400 -8.75 16.55 18.81
CA ILE A 400 -9.84 15.66 18.41
C ILE A 400 -11.01 15.75 19.41
N LEU A 401 -10.73 15.66 20.71
CA LEU A 401 -11.76 15.61 21.75
C LEU A 401 -12.29 16.99 22.14
N GLY A 402 -11.55 18.08 21.83
CA GLY A 402 -11.95 19.45 22.15
C GLY A 402 -12.27 19.62 23.63
N THR A 403 -13.44 20.20 23.92
CA THR A 403 -13.92 20.41 25.31
C THR A 403 -14.25 19.12 26.06
N HIS A 404 -14.37 18.00 25.36
CA HIS A 404 -14.68 16.68 25.93
C HIS A 404 -13.42 15.95 26.43
N TYR A 405 -12.22 16.49 26.23
CA TYR A 405 -10.95 15.82 26.55
C TYR A 405 -10.88 15.28 27.99
N GLU A 406 -11.39 16.05 28.98
CA GLU A 406 -11.38 15.67 30.39
C GLU A 406 -12.63 14.89 30.83
N THR A 407 -13.68 14.83 30.00
CA THR A 407 -15.01 14.33 30.39
C THR A 407 -15.50 13.14 29.60
N VAL A 408 -14.82 12.81 28.50
CA VAL A 408 -15.20 11.70 27.62
C VAL A 408 -15.05 10.35 28.34
N GLU A 409 -15.92 9.40 28.00
CA GLU A 409 -15.85 8.03 28.54
C GLU A 409 -14.49 7.38 28.22
N GLN A 410 -13.98 6.59 29.17
CA GLN A 410 -12.68 5.93 29.06
C GLN A 410 -12.54 5.08 27.79
N LYS A 411 -13.61 4.38 27.38
CA LYS A 411 -13.61 3.57 26.15
C LYS A 411 -13.35 4.42 24.90
N VAL A 412 -14.00 5.59 24.83
CA VAL A 412 -13.82 6.53 23.71
C VAL A 412 -12.44 7.15 23.74
N TYR A 413 -11.96 7.57 24.94
CA TYR A 413 -10.61 8.09 25.12
C TYR A 413 -9.56 7.11 24.60
N LEU A 414 -9.65 5.84 24.97
CA LEU A 414 -8.72 4.80 24.55
C LEU A 414 -8.80 4.53 23.03
N ALA A 415 -9.99 4.58 22.45
CA ALA A 415 -10.17 4.41 21.00
C ALA A 415 -9.50 5.55 20.21
N VAL A 416 -9.70 6.80 20.65
CA VAL A 416 -9.04 7.97 20.05
C VAL A 416 -7.53 7.87 20.23
N GLN A 417 -7.06 7.53 21.44
CA GLN A 417 -5.64 7.38 21.74
C GLN A 417 -4.97 6.32 20.85
N HIS A 418 -5.61 5.17 20.68
CA HIS A 418 -5.10 4.12 19.79
C HIS A 418 -4.99 4.62 18.34
N THR A 419 -6.01 5.31 17.84
CA THR A 419 -5.99 5.88 16.50
C THR A 419 -4.89 6.94 16.33
N VAL A 420 -4.70 7.81 17.33
CA VAL A 420 -3.64 8.84 17.32
C VAL A 420 -2.26 8.20 17.33
N LYS A 421 -2.02 7.21 18.19
CA LYS A 421 -0.72 6.49 18.25
C LYS A 421 -0.40 5.79 16.93
N ASP A 422 -1.36 5.08 16.38
CA ASP A 422 -1.23 4.41 15.08
C ASP A 422 -0.93 5.42 13.95
N PHE A 423 -1.62 6.57 13.97
CA PHE A 423 -1.39 7.65 13.02
C PHE A 423 0.02 8.25 13.13
N ILE A 424 0.46 8.59 14.35
CA ILE A 424 1.82 9.11 14.61
C ILE A 424 2.87 8.12 14.12
N GLN A 425 2.71 6.83 14.46
CA GLN A 425 3.65 5.79 14.06
C GLN A 425 3.75 5.65 12.53
N LYS A 426 2.62 5.70 11.83
CA LYS A 426 2.58 5.59 10.36
C LYS A 426 3.13 6.81 9.62
N THR A 427 3.05 7.97 10.26
CA THR A 427 3.46 9.24 9.67
C THR A 427 4.79 9.77 10.20
N THR A 428 5.52 8.98 10.98
CA THR A 428 6.87 9.32 11.43
C THR A 428 7.81 9.48 10.23
N GLY A 429 8.53 10.61 10.17
CA GLY A 429 9.48 10.94 9.10
C GLY A 429 8.92 11.87 8.02
N ILE A 430 7.59 12.03 7.88
CA ILE A 430 7.01 13.00 6.96
C ILE A 430 7.04 14.42 7.56
N GLN A 431 6.90 15.44 6.71
CA GLN A 431 6.81 16.82 7.19
C GLN A 431 5.60 17.01 8.13
N THR A 432 5.82 17.71 9.26
CA THR A 432 4.78 17.97 10.28
C THR A 432 3.49 18.56 9.70
N ILE A 433 3.58 19.37 8.64
CA ILE A 433 2.40 19.97 8.01
C ILE A 433 1.43 18.92 7.43
N TYR A 434 1.95 17.82 6.89
CA TYR A 434 1.12 16.72 6.38
C TYR A 434 0.52 15.89 7.52
N GLN A 435 1.25 15.75 8.65
CA GLN A 435 0.68 15.16 9.87
C GLN A 435 -0.49 16.00 10.39
N MET A 436 -0.37 17.34 10.35
CA MET A 436 -1.46 18.23 10.77
C MET A 436 -2.64 18.21 9.79
N GLU A 437 -2.40 18.00 8.50
CA GLU A 437 -3.48 17.78 7.54
C GLU A 437 -4.27 16.50 7.85
N GLY A 438 -3.58 15.42 8.18
CA GLY A 438 -4.20 14.19 8.68
C GLY A 438 -4.95 14.39 10.00
N LEU A 439 -4.42 15.22 10.92
CA LEU A 439 -5.11 15.59 12.16
C LEU A 439 -6.45 16.29 11.87
N VAL A 440 -6.50 17.22 10.91
CA VAL A 440 -7.77 17.86 10.49
C VAL A 440 -8.79 16.83 10.05
N ALA A 441 -8.37 15.81 9.30
CA ALA A 441 -9.25 14.72 8.87
C ALA A 441 -9.76 13.89 10.08
N LEU A 442 -8.88 13.55 11.02
CA LEU A 442 -9.24 12.83 12.24
C LEU A 442 -10.22 13.62 13.13
N VAL A 443 -10.01 14.94 13.28
CA VAL A 443 -10.93 15.81 14.05
C VAL A 443 -12.34 15.76 13.45
N ARG A 444 -12.46 15.80 12.11
CA ARG A 444 -13.75 15.65 11.42
C ARG A 444 -14.34 14.25 11.57
N GLU A 445 -13.52 13.21 11.44
CA GLU A 445 -13.95 11.82 11.54
C GLU A 445 -14.57 11.50 12.90
N PHE A 446 -13.96 11.98 13.99
CA PHE A 446 -14.45 11.75 15.34
C PHE A 446 -15.62 12.67 15.74
N GLY A 447 -15.76 13.86 15.14
CA GLY A 447 -16.92 14.73 15.26
C GLY A 447 -17.19 15.35 16.63
N PHE A 448 -16.21 15.38 17.55
CA PHE A 448 -16.34 16.02 18.88
C PHE A 448 -16.24 17.54 18.81
N VAL A 449 -15.61 18.07 17.76
CA VAL A 449 -15.41 19.51 17.56
C VAL A 449 -16.36 20.00 16.47
N PRO A 450 -17.17 21.07 16.71
CA PRO A 450 -18.01 21.68 15.68
C PRO A 450 -17.18 22.14 14.47
N GLU A 451 -17.74 22.00 13.24
CA GLU A 451 -16.99 22.27 11.99
C GLU A 451 -16.44 23.71 11.93
N ASP A 452 -17.15 24.69 12.48
CA ASP A 452 -16.75 26.09 12.57
C ASP A 452 -15.60 26.37 13.56
N GLN A 453 -15.29 25.41 14.44
CA GLN A 453 -14.21 25.46 15.42
C GLN A 453 -13.00 24.62 15.03
N ILE A 454 -13.09 23.83 13.95
CA ILE A 454 -11.98 23.03 13.47
C ILE A 454 -10.90 23.96 12.90
N LEU A 455 -9.71 23.86 13.47
CA LEU A 455 -8.56 24.64 13.02
C LEU A 455 -8.02 24.08 11.69
N ASN A 456 -7.39 24.94 10.89
CA ASN A 456 -6.66 24.49 9.73
C ASN A 456 -5.30 23.88 10.10
N LYS A 457 -4.68 23.18 9.15
CA LYS A 457 -3.41 22.48 9.38
C LYS A 457 -2.25 23.37 9.89
N PHE A 458 -2.27 24.67 9.54
CA PHE A 458 -1.25 25.62 9.99
C PHE A 458 -1.41 25.96 11.46
N GLN A 459 -2.63 26.21 11.90
CA GLN A 459 -2.96 26.52 13.27
C GLN A 459 -2.70 25.31 14.20
N TYR A 460 -2.94 24.08 13.71
CA TYR A 460 -2.56 22.88 14.46
C TYR A 460 -1.04 22.70 14.52
N LYS A 461 -0.32 23.02 13.43
CA LYS A 461 1.15 23.01 13.42
C LYS A 461 1.73 24.01 14.43
N GLU A 462 1.18 25.22 14.50
CA GLU A 462 1.58 26.25 15.45
C GLU A 462 1.39 25.75 16.89
N LYS A 463 0.22 25.21 17.25
CA LYS A 463 -0.02 24.63 18.59
C LYS A 463 0.97 23.53 18.96
N TYR A 464 1.29 22.67 18.01
CA TYR A 464 2.27 21.60 18.23
C TYR A 464 3.68 22.17 18.39
N ASN A 465 4.09 23.09 17.52
CA ASN A 465 5.41 23.73 17.60
C ASN A 465 5.60 24.49 18.91
N ASP A 466 4.62 25.23 19.38
CA ASP A 466 4.69 25.93 20.67
C ASP A 466 4.96 24.95 21.83
N ALA A 467 4.23 23.85 21.87
CA ALA A 467 4.41 22.82 22.91
C ALA A 467 5.78 22.11 22.80
N LEU A 468 6.25 21.83 21.57
CA LEU A 468 7.54 21.21 21.32
C LEU A 468 8.68 22.15 21.70
N MET A 469 8.60 23.41 21.28
CA MET A 469 9.66 24.42 21.54
C MET A 469 9.78 24.80 23.00
N GLU A 470 8.76 24.62 23.81
CA GLU A 470 8.89 24.72 25.28
C GLU A 470 9.87 23.66 25.84
N MET A 471 9.76 22.42 25.35
CA MET A 471 10.66 21.32 25.73
C MET A 471 12.09 21.56 25.21
N VAL A 472 12.20 21.87 23.91
CA VAL A 472 13.51 22.15 23.26
C VAL A 472 14.21 23.32 23.90
N GLY A 473 13.51 24.43 24.22
CA GLY A 473 14.06 25.60 24.89
C GLY A 473 14.65 25.29 26.25
N LYS A 474 13.98 24.45 27.05
CA LYS A 474 14.53 23.98 28.37
C LYS A 474 15.82 23.18 28.16
N ARG A 475 15.92 22.35 27.14
CA ARG A 475 17.13 21.57 26.81
C ARG A 475 18.28 22.48 26.37
N ILE A 476 18.00 23.44 25.48
CA ILE A 476 18.98 24.44 25.04
C ILE A 476 19.49 25.27 26.24
N GLN A 477 18.61 25.66 27.14
CA GLN A 477 19.03 26.40 28.35
C GLN A 477 20.00 25.60 29.23
N ARG A 478 19.74 24.30 29.44
CA ARG A 478 20.63 23.42 30.21
C ARG A 478 21.97 23.20 29.50
N PHE A 479 21.97 23.15 28.17
CA PHE A 479 23.18 23.09 27.37
C PHE A 479 23.99 24.39 27.48
N THR A 480 23.37 25.55 27.28
CA THR A 480 24.05 26.85 27.30
C THR A 480 24.53 27.26 28.69
N SER A 481 23.89 26.75 29.76
CA SER A 481 24.36 26.91 31.12
C SER A 481 25.58 26.03 31.49
N GLY A 482 25.95 25.09 30.60
CA GLY A 482 27.02 24.12 30.83
C GLY A 482 26.64 22.96 31.74
N GLU A 483 25.34 22.80 32.06
CA GLU A 483 24.85 21.64 32.82
C GLU A 483 24.94 20.36 32.00
N LEU A 484 24.72 20.47 30.68
CA LEU A 484 24.78 19.36 29.71
C LEU A 484 25.77 19.73 28.60
N SER A 485 26.34 18.69 27.97
CA SER A 485 27.32 18.80 26.89
C SER A 485 26.70 18.51 25.54
N GLN A 486 27.45 18.73 24.45
CA GLN A 486 27.06 18.34 23.09
C GLN A 486 26.73 16.84 23.01
N GLU A 487 27.50 16.01 23.70
CA GLU A 487 27.29 14.55 23.70
C GLU A 487 25.96 14.13 24.34
N ASP A 488 25.35 15.01 25.15
CA ASP A 488 24.04 14.73 25.75
C ASP A 488 22.88 14.93 24.77
N PHE A 489 23.12 15.63 23.68
CA PHE A 489 22.10 15.93 22.65
C PHE A 489 22.46 15.42 21.25
N THR A 490 23.46 14.56 21.13
CA THR A 490 23.84 13.95 19.86
C THR A 490 23.94 12.43 20.00
N LEU A 491 23.67 11.72 18.92
CA LEU A 491 23.91 10.28 18.88
C LEU A 491 25.40 9.99 19.07
N LYS A 492 25.67 8.91 19.77
CA LYS A 492 27.03 8.50 20.11
C LYS A 492 27.91 8.38 18.87
N GLY A 493 28.98 9.16 18.85
CA GLY A 493 29.96 9.17 17.75
C GLY A 493 29.56 9.96 16.51
N ALA A 494 28.34 10.53 16.44
CA ALA A 494 27.85 11.23 15.26
C ALA A 494 28.74 12.40 14.84
N VAL A 495 29.04 13.33 15.77
CA VAL A 495 29.87 14.50 15.47
C VAL A 495 31.26 14.08 15.02
N ARG A 496 31.88 13.08 15.68
CA ARG A 496 33.20 12.59 15.26
C ARG A 496 33.19 11.93 13.89
N PHE A 497 32.11 11.23 13.56
CA PHE A 497 31.93 10.68 12.20
C PHE A 497 31.87 11.79 11.14
N LEU A 498 31.11 12.87 11.38
CA LEU A 498 31.04 14.02 10.49
C LEU A 498 32.43 14.70 10.31
N GLU A 499 33.18 14.90 11.42
CA GLU A 499 34.54 15.44 11.36
C GLU A 499 35.46 14.60 10.46
N VAL A 500 35.44 13.26 10.61
CA VAL A 500 36.26 12.36 9.80
C VAL A 500 35.85 12.38 8.32
N LEU A 501 34.55 12.49 8.02
CA LEU A 501 34.08 12.67 6.64
C LEU A 501 34.58 13.99 6.05
N LYS A 502 34.56 15.07 6.82
CA LYS A 502 35.10 16.38 6.42
C LYS A 502 36.58 16.33 6.16
N GLU A 503 37.36 15.68 7.05
CA GLU A 503 38.82 15.45 6.90
C GLU A 503 39.14 14.68 5.60
N ARG A 504 38.20 13.83 5.13
CA ARG A 504 38.33 13.06 3.87
C ARG A 504 37.84 13.81 2.63
N GLY A 505 37.36 15.06 2.80
CA GLY A 505 36.89 15.88 1.69
C GLY A 505 35.48 15.53 1.20
N VAL A 506 34.68 14.81 2.00
CA VAL A 506 33.28 14.55 1.68
C VAL A 506 32.48 15.83 1.89
N ARG A 507 31.72 16.25 0.88
CA ARG A 507 30.82 17.39 0.99
C ARG A 507 29.52 16.95 1.66
N MET A 508 29.18 17.57 2.77
CA MET A 508 28.06 17.15 3.61
C MET A 508 26.89 18.13 3.57
N TYR A 509 25.68 17.57 3.59
CA TYR A 509 24.42 18.27 3.54
C TYR A 509 23.55 17.81 4.70
N LEU A 510 22.84 18.75 5.34
CA LEU A 510 21.84 18.44 6.37
C LEU A 510 20.46 18.71 5.79
N ALA A 511 19.57 17.73 5.82
CA ALA A 511 18.22 17.82 5.25
C ALA A 511 17.18 17.31 6.26
N SER A 512 16.42 18.21 6.88
CA SER A 512 15.43 17.87 7.92
C SER A 512 14.00 18.20 7.51
N GLY A 513 13.03 17.45 8.03
CA GLY A 513 11.60 17.79 7.94
C GLY A 513 11.19 18.97 8.85
N THR A 514 12.07 19.38 9.74
CA THR A 514 11.91 20.53 10.64
C THR A 514 12.13 21.85 9.90
N ASP A 515 11.53 22.94 10.39
CA ASP A 515 11.68 24.27 9.79
C ASP A 515 13.16 24.68 9.72
N VAL A 516 13.60 25.23 8.59
CA VAL A 516 15.03 25.48 8.29
C VAL A 516 15.70 26.40 9.31
N ASP A 517 14.99 27.42 9.80
CA ASP A 517 15.52 28.35 10.80
C ASP A 517 15.86 27.65 12.11
N ASP A 518 15.00 26.71 12.54
CA ASP A 518 15.19 25.89 13.74
C ASP A 518 16.39 24.96 13.59
N VAL A 519 16.45 24.21 12.48
CA VAL A 519 17.57 23.27 12.21
C VAL A 519 18.90 24.00 12.19
N GLN A 520 18.97 25.17 11.53
CA GLN A 520 20.18 25.98 11.48
C GLN A 520 20.57 26.51 12.86
N HIS A 521 19.58 26.91 13.66
CA HIS A 521 19.79 27.39 15.03
C HIS A 521 20.32 26.28 15.92
N GLU A 522 19.68 25.12 15.92
CA GLU A 522 20.06 23.95 16.72
C GLU A 522 21.45 23.42 16.35
N ALA A 523 21.73 23.26 15.05
CA ALA A 523 23.05 22.82 14.57
C ALA A 523 24.18 23.80 14.94
N ARG A 524 23.91 25.13 14.97
CA ARG A 524 24.88 26.15 15.42
C ARG A 524 25.10 26.07 16.92
N ILE A 525 24.03 25.98 17.71
CA ILE A 525 24.14 25.87 19.17
C ILE A 525 24.92 24.62 19.55
N LEU A 526 24.58 23.47 18.95
CA LEU A 526 25.26 22.19 19.19
C LEU A 526 26.67 22.13 18.56
N GLY A 527 27.11 23.16 17.81
CA GLY A 527 28.47 23.35 17.37
C GLY A 527 28.94 22.59 16.12
N TYR A 528 28.07 21.89 15.41
CA TYR A 528 28.45 21.12 14.20
C TYR A 528 27.96 21.71 12.86
N ALA A 529 27.25 22.85 12.86
CA ALA A 529 26.74 23.46 11.63
C ALA A 529 27.84 23.72 10.58
N HIS A 530 29.08 24.04 11.02
CA HIS A 530 30.23 24.33 10.16
C HIS A 530 30.73 23.11 9.36
N LEU A 531 30.30 21.91 9.72
CA LEU A 531 30.67 20.67 9.01
C LEU A 531 29.85 20.48 7.73
N PHE A 532 28.71 21.13 7.60
CA PHE A 532 27.79 21.01 6.46
C PHE A 532 28.05 22.07 5.39
N ASP A 533 29.16 21.95 4.68
CA ASP A 533 29.57 22.89 3.62
C ASP A 533 28.74 22.76 2.33
N GLY A 534 27.97 21.68 2.18
CA GLY A 534 26.99 21.54 1.13
C GLY A 534 25.66 22.28 1.40
N GLY A 535 25.42 22.68 2.65
CA GLY A 535 24.25 23.42 3.07
C GLY A 535 23.40 22.72 4.13
N ILE A 536 22.54 23.50 4.78
CA ILE A 536 21.56 23.06 5.76
C ILE A 536 20.18 23.41 5.22
N TYR A 537 19.37 22.39 5.00
CA TYR A 537 18.05 22.45 4.38
C TYR A 537 16.99 22.00 5.38
N GLY A 538 15.84 22.65 5.37
CA GLY A 538 14.71 22.34 6.22
C GLY A 538 13.41 22.81 5.59
N ALA A 539 12.27 22.47 6.22
CA ALA A 539 10.98 22.89 5.74
C ALA A 539 10.90 24.42 5.60
N LEU A 540 10.32 24.87 4.48
CA LEU A 540 10.10 26.28 4.21
C LEU A 540 8.64 26.65 4.51
N ARG A 541 8.33 27.93 4.73
CA ARG A 541 6.95 28.41 4.87
C ARG A 541 6.10 28.06 3.64
N GLU A 542 6.71 28.01 2.46
CA GLU A 542 6.11 27.49 1.22
C GLU A 542 6.52 26.01 1.02
N TYR A 543 5.92 25.10 1.78
CA TYR A 543 6.27 23.67 1.85
C TYR A 543 6.16 22.94 0.51
N THR A 544 5.47 23.47 -0.50
CA THR A 544 5.49 22.93 -1.88
C THR A 544 6.84 23.09 -2.57
N LYS A 545 7.72 23.93 -2.02
CA LYS A 545 9.07 24.21 -2.54
C LYS A 545 10.18 23.44 -1.83
N PHE A 546 9.85 22.56 -0.90
CA PHE A 546 10.84 21.77 -0.16
C PHE A 546 10.37 20.34 0.01
N SER A 547 11.23 19.39 -0.35
CA SER A 547 11.17 17.99 0.11
C SER A 547 12.60 17.44 0.17
N LYS A 548 12.85 16.44 1.02
CA LYS A 548 14.14 15.73 1.05
C LYS A 548 14.49 15.18 -0.34
N LYS A 549 13.49 14.71 -1.10
CA LYS A 549 13.61 14.30 -2.50
C LYS A 549 14.22 15.39 -3.37
N MET A 550 13.64 16.60 -3.36
CA MET A 550 14.15 17.73 -4.16
C MET A 550 15.59 18.09 -3.79
N VAL A 551 15.94 18.03 -2.50
CA VAL A 551 17.31 18.31 -2.04
C VAL A 551 18.28 17.27 -2.63
N ILE A 552 17.96 15.98 -2.52
CA ILE A 552 18.79 14.90 -3.03
C ILE A 552 18.93 14.97 -4.56
N GLU A 553 17.83 15.19 -5.28
CA GLU A 553 17.81 15.36 -6.73
C GLU A 553 18.67 16.55 -7.18
N ASN A 554 18.56 17.70 -6.48
CA ASN A 554 19.37 18.89 -6.77
C ASN A 554 20.86 18.62 -6.53
N ILE A 555 21.21 17.96 -5.42
CA ILE A 555 22.61 17.59 -5.12
C ILE A 555 23.20 16.74 -6.25
N ILE A 556 22.48 15.74 -6.72
CA ILE A 556 22.90 14.88 -7.82
C ILE A 556 23.08 15.67 -9.10
N HIS A 557 22.08 16.49 -9.46
CA HIS A 557 22.09 17.27 -10.69
C HIS A 557 23.20 18.33 -10.70
N GLU A 558 23.32 19.13 -9.62
CA GLU A 558 24.29 20.24 -9.52
C GLU A 558 25.75 19.75 -9.48
N ASN A 559 25.97 18.54 -9.00
CA ASN A 559 27.33 18.00 -8.85
C ASN A 559 27.63 16.86 -9.84
N GLU A 560 26.73 16.58 -10.78
CA GLU A 560 26.87 15.54 -11.83
C GLU A 560 27.24 14.16 -11.22
N LEU A 561 26.59 13.77 -10.10
CA LEU A 561 26.95 12.58 -9.34
C LEU A 561 26.46 11.29 -10.02
N HIS A 562 27.30 10.25 -9.94
CA HIS A 562 26.85 8.87 -10.13
C HIS A 562 26.31 8.32 -8.80
N GLY A 563 25.30 7.43 -8.85
CA GLY A 563 24.58 6.98 -7.66
C GLY A 563 25.46 6.55 -6.48
N SER A 564 26.55 5.78 -6.70
CA SER A 564 27.46 5.30 -5.65
C SER A 564 28.37 6.40 -5.04
N GLU A 565 28.38 7.61 -5.60
CA GLU A 565 29.11 8.75 -5.04
C GLU A 565 28.33 9.47 -3.94
N LEU A 566 27.04 9.14 -3.77
CA LEU A 566 26.16 9.68 -2.75
C LEU A 566 25.88 8.66 -1.65
N ALA A 567 26.04 9.05 -0.39
CA ALA A 567 25.53 8.33 0.77
C ALA A 567 24.42 9.14 1.46
N VAL A 568 23.35 8.47 1.90
CA VAL A 568 22.24 9.11 2.63
C VAL A 568 22.07 8.40 3.97
N PHE A 569 22.01 9.18 5.04
CA PHE A 569 21.90 8.72 6.42
C PHE A 569 20.61 9.26 7.04
N GLY A 570 19.77 8.40 7.58
CA GLY A 570 18.56 8.84 8.26
C GLY A 570 17.90 7.75 9.10
N ASP A 571 17.07 8.19 10.05
CA ASP A 571 16.29 7.32 10.92
C ASP A 571 14.82 7.24 10.51
N GLY A 572 14.41 8.03 9.52
CA GLY A 572 13.12 8.02 8.89
C GLY A 572 13.09 7.24 7.56
N PRO A 573 11.92 6.80 7.11
CA PRO A 573 11.78 6.11 5.82
C PRO A 573 11.99 7.02 4.59
N ASP A 574 11.71 8.34 4.70
CA ASP A 574 11.72 9.25 3.55
C ASP A 574 13.12 9.44 2.94
N GLU A 575 14.11 9.81 3.75
CA GLU A 575 15.48 10.01 3.26
C GLU A 575 16.11 8.72 2.76
N VAL A 576 15.85 7.60 3.45
CA VAL A 576 16.33 6.28 3.03
C VAL A 576 15.78 5.90 1.67
N ARG A 577 14.48 6.13 1.45
CA ARG A 577 13.78 5.88 0.19
C ARG A 577 14.34 6.74 -0.94
N GLU A 578 14.48 8.05 -0.70
CA GLU A 578 14.97 8.97 -1.71
C GLU A 578 16.43 8.70 -2.05
N GLY A 579 17.24 8.35 -1.06
CA GLY A 579 18.63 7.90 -1.30
C GLY A 579 18.69 6.66 -2.18
N ASN A 580 17.85 5.67 -1.92
CA ASN A 580 17.78 4.45 -2.72
C ASN A 580 17.26 4.72 -4.14
N ARG A 581 16.21 5.53 -4.30
CA ARG A 581 15.68 5.95 -5.62
C ARG A 581 16.71 6.66 -6.47
N ALA A 582 17.51 7.51 -5.85
CA ALA A 582 18.61 8.22 -6.49
C ALA A 582 19.78 7.32 -6.89
N GLY A 583 19.72 6.04 -6.57
CA GLY A 583 20.82 5.09 -6.77
C GLY A 583 21.99 5.31 -5.81
N GLY A 584 21.80 6.09 -4.74
CA GLY A 584 22.77 6.30 -3.66
C GLY A 584 22.95 5.09 -2.75
N ILE A 585 23.82 5.22 -1.76
CA ILE A 585 23.97 4.26 -0.67
C ILE A 585 23.12 4.75 0.51
N SER A 586 22.06 4.01 0.82
CA SER A 586 21.10 4.38 1.87
C SER A 586 21.39 3.63 3.16
N ILE A 587 21.72 4.38 4.22
CA ILE A 587 22.10 3.87 5.53
C ILE A 587 21.03 4.31 6.53
N GLY A 588 20.27 3.34 7.04
CA GLY A 588 19.24 3.58 8.04
C GLY A 588 19.84 3.59 9.45
N ILE A 589 19.42 4.58 10.26
CA ILE A 589 19.85 4.73 11.64
C ILE A 589 18.76 4.20 12.56
N THR A 590 19.02 3.07 13.21
CA THR A 590 18.05 2.41 14.10
C THR A 590 18.23 2.81 15.57
N SER A 591 18.69 4.02 15.82
CA SER A 591 19.09 4.47 17.15
C SER A 591 17.95 4.47 18.18
N ASN A 592 18.30 4.09 19.40
CA ASN A 592 17.52 4.43 20.58
C ASN A 592 17.90 5.86 21.02
N GLU A 593 17.03 6.81 20.73
CA GLU A 593 17.29 8.23 21.01
C GLU A 593 17.35 8.56 22.51
N GLU A 594 16.60 7.84 23.35
CA GLU A 594 16.62 8.03 24.81
C GLU A 594 18.00 7.70 25.39
N GLN A 595 18.59 6.62 24.89
CA GLN A 595 19.93 6.19 25.32
C GLN A 595 21.05 6.84 24.48
N ARG A 596 20.72 7.42 23.32
CA ARG A 596 21.62 7.99 22.31
C ARG A 596 22.58 6.99 21.67
N PHE A 597 22.36 5.70 21.89
CA PHE A 597 23.09 4.58 21.29
C PHE A 597 22.23 3.31 21.31
N GLY A 598 22.64 2.32 20.53
CA GLY A 598 21.98 1.03 20.47
C GLY A 598 20.75 1.02 19.55
N HIS A 599 20.18 -0.14 19.41
CA HIS A 599 19.13 -0.45 18.45
C HIS A 599 17.73 -0.18 19.03
N ASN A 600 16.87 0.45 18.23
CA ASN A 600 15.42 0.55 18.45
C ASN A 600 14.71 -0.40 17.48
N PRO A 601 14.05 -1.46 17.96
CA PRO A 601 13.41 -2.45 17.11
C PRO A 601 12.25 -1.88 16.26
N ASP A 602 11.60 -0.80 16.73
CA ASP A 602 10.46 -0.20 16.00
C ASP A 602 10.89 0.57 14.73
N LYS A 603 12.13 1.07 14.69
CA LYS A 603 12.68 1.77 13.53
C LYS A 603 13.07 0.81 12.41
N ARG A 604 13.61 -0.36 12.75
CA ARG A 604 14.16 -1.33 11.81
C ARG A 604 13.20 -1.74 10.69
N PRO A 605 11.96 -2.23 10.97
CA PRO A 605 11.05 -2.67 9.91
C PRO A 605 10.71 -1.56 8.91
N ARG A 606 10.57 -0.33 9.38
CA ARG A 606 10.25 0.83 8.54
C ARG A 606 11.40 1.18 7.59
N LEU A 607 12.63 1.17 8.10
CA LEU A 607 13.83 1.47 7.32
C LEU A 607 14.14 0.37 6.29
N VAL A 608 13.96 -0.90 6.66
CA VAL A 608 14.08 -2.03 5.72
C VAL A 608 13.03 -1.90 4.61
N LYS A 609 11.77 -1.63 4.94
CA LYS A 609 10.70 -1.42 3.95
C LYS A 609 10.96 -0.21 3.04
N ALA A 610 11.61 0.82 3.56
CA ALA A 610 12.01 2.00 2.77
C ALA A 610 13.22 1.75 1.85
N GLY A 611 13.87 0.59 1.96
CA GLY A 611 15.00 0.21 1.11
C GLY A 611 16.37 0.57 1.67
N ALA A 612 16.51 0.65 3.01
CA ALA A 612 17.82 0.74 3.63
C ALA A 612 18.69 -0.45 3.18
N GLN A 613 19.87 -0.15 2.72
CA GLN A 613 20.83 -1.16 2.26
C GLN A 613 21.73 -1.62 3.41
N ILE A 614 21.99 -0.72 4.36
CA ILE A 614 22.68 -0.99 5.61
C ILE A 614 21.89 -0.34 6.75
N LEU A 615 21.79 -1.02 7.89
CA LEU A 615 21.30 -0.43 9.12
C LEU A 615 22.43 -0.37 10.14
N ILE A 616 22.51 0.77 10.83
CA ILE A 616 23.44 0.96 11.95
C ILE A 616 22.67 1.45 13.18
N PRO A 617 23.06 1.02 14.40
CA PRO A 617 22.36 1.47 15.60
C PRO A 617 22.72 2.92 15.98
N ASP A 618 23.95 3.32 15.74
CA ASP A 618 24.53 4.63 16.04
C ASP A 618 25.91 4.76 15.37
N PHE A 619 26.64 5.84 15.65
CA PHE A 619 27.99 6.07 15.09
C PHE A 619 29.14 5.66 16.03
N SER A 620 28.88 4.89 17.10
CA SER A 620 29.96 4.47 18.02
C SER A 620 31.06 3.66 17.33
N GLN A 621 30.72 2.96 16.27
CA GLN A 621 31.67 2.20 15.44
C GLN A 621 32.09 2.97 14.15
N TYR A 622 32.14 4.31 14.20
CA TYR A 622 32.39 5.16 13.04
C TYR A 622 33.68 4.78 12.27
N GLN A 623 34.72 4.31 12.95
CA GLN A 623 35.97 3.87 12.29
C GLN A 623 35.72 2.68 11.33
N LYS A 624 34.88 1.71 11.76
CA LYS A 624 34.50 0.58 10.92
C LYS A 624 33.57 1.01 9.80
N LEU A 625 32.66 1.95 10.08
CA LEU A 625 31.79 2.52 9.07
C LEU A 625 32.60 3.26 8.00
N ILE A 626 33.57 4.08 8.39
CA ILE A 626 34.51 4.74 7.47
C ILE A 626 35.27 3.71 6.63
N ALA A 627 35.80 2.65 7.25
CA ALA A 627 36.48 1.59 6.53
C ALA A 627 35.55 0.93 5.50
N LEU A 628 34.32 0.64 5.85
CA LEU A 628 33.32 0.07 4.95
C LEU A 628 33.02 1.00 3.77
N LEU A 629 32.78 2.30 4.03
CA LEU A 629 32.36 3.27 3.03
C LEU A 629 33.47 3.62 2.00
N PHE A 630 34.77 3.53 2.39
CA PHE A 630 35.88 4.02 1.58
C PHE A 630 36.86 2.94 1.14
N ASN A 631 36.76 1.71 1.66
CA ASN A 631 37.65 0.63 1.24
C ASN A 631 36.94 -0.24 0.18
N ALA A 632 37.36 -0.11 -1.07
CA ALA A 632 36.81 -0.82 -2.23
C ALA A 632 37.14 -2.34 -2.28
N ASN A 633 37.81 -2.92 -1.25
CA ASN A 633 38.29 -4.29 -1.26
C ASN A 633 38.22 -4.96 0.11
N ASN A 634 37.00 -5.15 0.66
CA ASN A 634 36.82 -6.10 1.78
C ASN A 634 35.57 -6.97 1.56
#